data_a72ac18cb1fa428a6cef46865cf2b425
#
_entry.id   a72ac18cb1fa428a6cef46865cf2b425
#
_cell.length_a   1.000
_cell.length_b   1.000
_cell.length_c   1.000
_cell.angle_alpha   90.00
_cell.angle_beta   90.00
_cell.angle_gamma   90.00
#
_symmetry.space_group_name_H-M   'P 1'
#
loop_
_entity.id
_entity.type
_entity.pdbx_description
1 polymer ?
#
loop_
_entity_poly.entity_id
_entity_poly.type
_entity_poly.pdbx_seq_one_letter_code
_entity_poly.pdbx_strand_id
1 'polypeptide(L)'
;MKKNYKLTLLSALAAALLATGIQSCKKANTAPVVNWQTPTDTTVVTLPDSIALRGTVSDEGDLHELAIYMVREQTDTVLYQAIYVHGLKAYSYRANFFPDSTQTGAYMLYVSAQDHEGGNTLFTQSFTVQP
;
A
#
# COMPACT_ATOMS: atom_id res chain seq x y z
N MET A 1 48.10 -35.37 38.78
CA MET A 1 47.17 -34.27 38.43
C MET A 1 46.29 -34.69 37.28
N LYS A 2 45.10 -35.24 37.51
CA LYS A 2 44.11 -35.48 36.47
C LYS A 2 43.18 -34.26 36.45
N LYS A 3 43.42 -33.30 35.55
CA LYS A 3 42.60 -32.12 35.37
C LYS A 3 41.23 -32.51 34.83
N ASN A 4 40.19 -31.95 35.45
CA ASN A 4 38.79 -32.20 35.15
C ASN A 4 38.36 -31.56 33.81
N TYR A 5 38.76 -32.14 32.70
CA TYR A 5 38.37 -31.66 31.35
C TYR A 5 36.88 -31.93 31.03
N LYS A 6 36.23 -32.82 31.79
CA LYS A 6 34.80 -33.12 31.57
C LYS A 6 33.87 -31.97 31.95
N LEU A 7 34.24 -31.17 32.95
CA LEU A 7 33.39 -30.09 33.43
C LEU A 7 33.45 -28.85 32.49
N THR A 8 34.64 -28.61 31.89
CA THR A 8 34.84 -27.50 30.96
C THR A 8 34.20 -27.75 29.59
N LEU A 9 34.15 -29.01 29.14
CA LEU A 9 33.46 -29.37 27.90
C LEU A 9 31.93 -29.25 28.00
N LEU A 10 31.33 -29.57 29.16
CA LEU A 10 29.90 -29.46 29.36
C LEU A 10 29.45 -27.99 29.39
N SER A 11 30.25 -27.09 29.98
CA SER A 11 29.90 -25.65 30.04
C SER A 11 30.03 -24.97 28.68
N ALA A 12 30.99 -25.39 27.83
CA ALA A 12 31.11 -24.86 26.46
C ALA A 12 29.95 -25.33 25.55
N LEU A 13 29.48 -26.56 25.73
CA LEU A 13 28.36 -27.11 24.94
C LEU A 13 27.01 -26.44 25.33
N ALA A 14 26.79 -26.12 26.61
CA ALA A 14 25.63 -25.44 27.09
C ALA A 14 25.58 -23.96 26.59
N ALA A 15 26.72 -23.29 26.52
CA ALA A 15 26.80 -21.92 26.00
C ALA A 15 26.56 -21.87 24.48
N ALA A 16 26.98 -22.88 23.71
CA ALA A 16 26.73 -22.95 22.27
C ALA A 16 25.24 -23.21 21.93
N LEU A 17 24.53 -23.96 22.77
CA LEU A 17 23.10 -24.23 22.58
C LEU A 17 22.19 -23.03 22.90
N LEU A 18 22.63 -22.11 23.76
CA LEU A 18 21.91 -20.89 24.07
C LEU A 18 22.06 -19.79 23.01
N ALA A 19 23.10 -19.85 22.18
CA ALA A 19 23.34 -18.86 21.12
C ALA A 19 22.53 -19.12 19.84
N THR A 20 21.94 -20.30 19.65
CA THR A 20 21.16 -20.65 18.45
C THR A 20 19.65 -20.43 18.61
N GLY A 21 19.18 -20.00 19.78
CA GLY A 21 17.74 -19.94 20.13
C GLY A 21 17.01 -18.65 19.82
N ILE A 22 17.65 -17.61 19.30
CA ILE A 22 16.98 -16.30 19.04
C ILE A 22 17.11 -15.89 17.58
N GLN A 23 16.82 -16.78 16.67
CA GLN A 23 16.36 -16.33 15.37
C GLN A 23 14.84 -16.05 15.52
N SER A 24 14.53 -14.86 16.00
CA SER A 24 13.20 -14.29 15.82
C SER A 24 12.95 -14.27 14.30
N CYS A 25 12.17 -15.20 13.79
CA CYS A 25 11.59 -15.08 12.45
C CYS A 25 10.72 -13.83 12.46
N LYS A 26 11.28 -12.67 12.12
CA LYS A 26 10.46 -11.53 11.73
C LYS A 26 9.64 -12.00 10.54
N LYS A 27 8.33 -12.03 10.69
CA LYS A 27 7.41 -12.23 9.56
C LYS A 27 7.82 -11.20 8.50
N ALA A 28 8.03 -11.64 7.26
CA ALA A 28 8.33 -10.72 6.18
C ALA A 28 7.17 -9.73 6.07
N ASN A 29 7.50 -8.43 6.03
CA ASN A 29 6.50 -7.39 5.80
C ASN A 29 5.88 -7.57 4.41
N THR A 30 4.56 -7.49 4.32
CA THR A 30 3.81 -7.48 3.06
C THR A 30 3.31 -6.07 2.82
N ALA A 31 3.58 -5.52 1.64
CA ALA A 31 3.09 -4.20 1.28
C ALA A 31 1.54 -4.14 1.26
N PRO A 32 0.95 -2.96 1.47
CA PRO A 32 -0.50 -2.78 1.41
C PRO A 32 -1.13 -3.30 0.11
N VAL A 33 -2.34 -3.82 0.19
CA VAL A 33 -3.11 -4.30 -0.95
C VAL A 33 -4.14 -3.26 -1.33
N VAL A 34 -4.13 -2.83 -2.60
CA VAL A 34 -5.12 -1.94 -3.19
C VAL A 34 -6.09 -2.77 -4.03
N ASN A 35 -7.36 -2.74 -3.66
CA ASN A 35 -8.46 -3.34 -4.43
C ASN A 35 -9.37 -2.22 -4.94
N TRP A 36 -9.12 -1.78 -6.18
CA TRP A 36 -9.85 -0.69 -6.80
C TRP A 36 -10.98 -1.22 -7.68
N GLN A 37 -12.18 -0.65 -7.53
CA GLN A 37 -13.40 -1.12 -8.17
C GLN A 37 -13.80 -0.26 -9.36
N THR A 38 -13.68 1.08 -9.23
CA THR A 38 -14.07 2.03 -10.28
C THR A 38 -13.30 3.35 -10.14
N PRO A 39 -12.85 3.96 -11.25
CA PRO A 39 -12.99 3.51 -12.63
C PRO A 39 -12.15 2.26 -12.93
N THR A 40 -12.47 1.58 -14.02
CA THR A 40 -11.67 0.49 -14.60
C THR A 40 -11.00 0.99 -15.89
N ASP A 41 -10.08 0.22 -16.47
CA ASP A 41 -9.39 0.54 -17.73
C ASP A 41 -10.31 0.65 -18.96
N THR A 42 -11.51 0.11 -18.85
CA THR A 42 -12.54 0.21 -19.90
C THR A 42 -13.56 1.33 -19.63
N THR A 43 -13.42 2.07 -18.53
CA THR A 43 -14.37 3.12 -18.18
C THR A 43 -14.24 4.30 -19.14
N VAL A 44 -15.37 4.65 -19.74
CA VAL A 44 -15.56 5.89 -20.50
C VAL A 44 -16.67 6.68 -19.84
N VAL A 45 -16.38 7.90 -19.48
CA VAL A 45 -17.35 8.84 -18.87
C VAL A 45 -17.69 9.89 -19.89
N THR A 46 -18.98 10.08 -20.14
CA THR A 46 -19.49 11.13 -21.03
C THR A 46 -20.03 12.28 -20.22
N LEU A 47 -19.57 13.50 -20.51
CA LEU A 47 -20.08 14.70 -19.84
C LEU A 47 -21.57 14.90 -20.07
N PRO A 48 -22.33 15.36 -19.06
CA PRO A 48 -21.88 15.89 -17.76
C PRO A 48 -21.82 14.86 -16.62
N ASP A 49 -21.69 13.57 -16.91
CA ASP A 49 -21.66 12.54 -15.87
C ASP A 49 -20.45 12.68 -14.94
N SER A 50 -20.58 12.18 -13.72
CA SER A 50 -19.51 12.14 -12.75
C SER A 50 -18.74 10.81 -12.80
N ILE A 51 -17.49 10.85 -12.37
CA ILE A 51 -16.64 9.67 -12.19
C ILE A 51 -16.79 9.18 -10.76
N ALA A 52 -17.33 7.98 -10.58
CA ALA A 52 -17.34 7.34 -9.28
C ALA A 52 -15.96 6.78 -8.95
N LEU A 53 -15.38 7.18 -7.82
CA LEU A 53 -14.12 6.69 -7.29
C LEU A 53 -14.42 5.75 -6.12
N ARG A 54 -14.11 4.47 -6.26
CA ARG A 54 -14.42 3.44 -5.27
C ARG A 54 -13.27 2.45 -5.17
N GLY A 55 -12.81 2.18 -3.97
CA GLY A 55 -11.80 1.17 -3.72
C GLY A 55 -11.54 0.95 -2.24
N THR A 56 -10.79 -0.07 -1.94
CA THR A 56 -10.31 -0.39 -0.59
C THR A 56 -8.81 -0.55 -0.60
N VAL A 57 -8.18 -0.12 0.48
CA VAL A 57 -6.76 -0.35 0.76
C VAL A 57 -6.70 -1.08 2.09
N SER A 58 -5.92 -2.15 2.16
CA SER A 58 -5.76 -2.94 3.39
C SER A 58 -4.33 -3.40 3.56
N ASP A 59 -3.97 -3.66 4.82
CA ASP A 59 -2.68 -4.19 5.22
C ASP A 59 -2.86 -5.20 6.38
N GLU A 60 -1.99 -6.20 6.50
CA GLU A 60 -1.99 -7.14 7.62
C GLU A 60 -1.55 -6.46 8.92
N GLY A 61 -0.66 -5.49 8.83
CA GLY A 61 -0.25 -4.57 9.88
C GLY A 61 -1.15 -3.33 9.92
N ASP A 62 -0.55 -2.16 10.06
CA ASP A 62 -1.24 -0.89 10.10
C ASP A 62 -0.81 -0.02 8.90
N LEU A 63 -1.80 0.56 8.22
CA LEU A 63 -1.57 1.58 7.20
C LEU A 63 -0.94 2.81 7.85
N HIS A 64 -0.05 3.48 7.13
CA HIS A 64 0.62 4.70 7.55
C HIS A 64 0.19 5.91 6.74
N GLU A 65 0.31 5.82 5.42
CA GLU A 65 -0.04 6.89 4.48
C GLU A 65 -0.88 6.36 3.32
N LEU A 66 -1.82 7.19 2.88
CA LEU A 66 -2.62 6.94 1.69
C LEU A 66 -2.77 8.25 0.91
N ALA A 67 -2.43 8.22 -0.37
CA ALA A 67 -2.69 9.32 -1.28
C ALA A 67 -3.44 8.83 -2.52
N ILE A 68 -4.45 9.58 -2.93
CA ILE A 68 -5.21 9.33 -4.16
C ILE A 68 -5.12 10.58 -5.01
N TYR A 69 -4.69 10.41 -6.27
CA TYR A 69 -4.60 11.53 -7.20
C TYR A 69 -4.92 11.10 -8.63
N MET A 70 -5.39 12.04 -9.41
CA MET A 70 -5.68 11.84 -10.83
C MET A 70 -4.93 12.88 -11.66
N VAL A 71 -4.36 12.39 -12.75
CA VAL A 71 -3.64 13.20 -13.73
C VAL A 71 -4.32 13.05 -15.09
N ARG A 72 -4.63 14.17 -15.71
CA ARG A 72 -5.16 14.25 -17.07
C ARG A 72 -4.01 14.53 -18.04
N GLU A 73 -4.04 13.89 -19.21
CA GLU A 73 -3.06 14.10 -20.29
C GLU A 73 -1.59 14.07 -19.80
N GLN A 74 -1.31 13.24 -18.77
CA GLN A 74 0.00 13.02 -18.14
C GLN A 74 0.64 14.24 -17.44
N THR A 75 0.01 15.39 -17.45
CA THR A 75 0.60 16.64 -16.93
C THR A 75 -0.30 17.43 -15.98
N ASP A 76 -1.62 17.30 -16.09
CA ASP A 76 -2.58 18.10 -15.37
C ASP A 76 -3.15 17.33 -14.18
N THR A 77 -2.72 17.67 -12.97
CA THR A 77 -3.26 17.06 -11.73
C THR A 77 -4.60 17.67 -11.40
N VAL A 78 -5.67 16.92 -11.64
CA VAL A 78 -7.06 17.36 -11.44
C VAL A 78 -7.63 17.01 -10.07
N LEU A 79 -7.03 16.05 -9.38
CA LEU A 79 -7.39 15.65 -8.02
C LEU A 79 -6.12 15.26 -7.25
N TYR A 80 -6.01 15.70 -6.01
CA TYR A 80 -5.04 15.19 -5.05
C TYR A 80 -5.64 15.16 -3.65
N GLN A 81 -5.59 14.01 -3.00
CA GLN A 81 -6.04 13.83 -1.63
C GLN A 81 -5.04 12.98 -0.85
N ALA A 82 -4.44 13.55 0.18
CA ALA A 82 -3.76 12.82 1.22
C ALA A 82 -4.77 12.45 2.31
N ILE A 83 -4.83 11.18 2.69
CA ILE A 83 -5.82 10.65 3.61
C ILE A 83 -5.10 10.10 4.84
N TYR A 84 -5.51 10.54 6.01
CA TYR A 84 -4.99 10.04 7.26
C TYR A 84 -5.55 8.66 7.57
N VAL A 85 -4.69 7.63 7.51
CA VAL A 85 -5.05 6.22 7.72
C VAL A 85 -4.22 5.55 8.81
N HIS A 86 -3.44 6.35 9.56
CA HIS A 86 -2.52 5.85 10.57
C HIS A 86 -3.23 4.97 11.62
N GLY A 87 -2.74 3.74 11.80
CA GLY A 87 -3.31 2.77 12.73
C GLY A 87 -4.54 2.03 12.21
N LEU A 88 -4.94 2.23 10.95
CA LEU A 88 -6.03 1.48 10.33
C LEU A 88 -5.47 0.26 9.58
N LYS A 89 -6.16 -0.88 9.67
CA LYS A 89 -5.85 -2.07 8.87
C LYS A 89 -6.51 -2.05 7.50
N ALA A 90 -7.54 -1.24 7.33
CA ALA A 90 -8.23 -1.09 6.07
C ALA A 90 -8.91 0.28 5.98
N TYR A 91 -9.01 0.79 4.77
CA TYR A 91 -9.72 2.03 4.46
C TYR A 91 -10.51 1.85 3.17
N SER A 92 -11.79 2.29 3.19
CA SER A 92 -12.66 2.29 2.01
C SER A 92 -12.84 3.70 1.50
N TYR A 93 -12.40 3.94 0.28
CA TYR A 93 -12.55 5.22 -0.38
C TYR A 93 -13.82 5.28 -1.23
N ARG A 94 -14.58 6.37 -1.09
CA ARG A 94 -15.79 6.65 -1.87
C ARG A 94 -15.90 8.14 -2.14
N ALA A 95 -15.80 8.53 -3.40
CA ALA A 95 -16.02 9.90 -3.84
C ALA A 95 -16.62 9.92 -5.24
N ASN A 96 -17.14 11.08 -5.66
CA ASN A 96 -17.46 11.36 -7.05
C ASN A 96 -16.64 12.58 -7.47
N PHE A 97 -15.99 12.48 -8.62
CA PHE A 97 -15.34 13.58 -9.28
C PHE A 97 -16.21 14.07 -10.45
N PHE A 98 -16.38 15.38 -10.55
CA PHE A 98 -17.20 16.03 -11.57
C PHE A 98 -16.29 16.82 -12.51
N PRO A 99 -15.88 16.26 -13.65
CA PRO A 99 -15.10 17.00 -14.61
C PRO A 99 -15.96 18.09 -15.27
N ASP A 100 -15.36 19.23 -15.53
CA ASP A 100 -16.00 20.28 -16.33
C ASP A 100 -15.81 20.04 -17.85
N SER A 101 -16.43 20.87 -18.68
CA SER A 101 -16.39 20.73 -20.13
C SER A 101 -15.00 20.86 -20.76
N THR A 102 -14.03 21.41 -20.02
CA THR A 102 -12.63 21.54 -20.47
C THR A 102 -11.76 20.37 -20.05
N GLN A 103 -12.28 19.49 -19.22
CA GLN A 103 -11.56 18.38 -18.60
C GLN A 103 -11.83 17.04 -19.30
N THR A 104 -11.97 17.05 -20.61
CA THR A 104 -12.01 15.82 -21.43
C THR A 104 -10.60 15.29 -21.69
N GLY A 105 -10.49 14.01 -22.07
CA GLY A 105 -9.22 13.38 -22.42
C GLY A 105 -8.91 12.11 -21.65
N ALA A 106 -7.66 11.68 -21.72
CA ALA A 106 -7.15 10.51 -21.02
C ALA A 106 -6.76 10.84 -19.57
N TYR A 107 -7.18 9.97 -18.67
CA TYR A 107 -6.91 10.10 -17.23
C TYR A 107 -6.11 8.91 -16.71
N MET A 108 -5.26 9.19 -15.74
CA MET A 108 -4.60 8.17 -14.92
C MET A 108 -4.92 8.44 -13.45
N LEU A 109 -5.54 7.47 -12.81
CA LEU A 109 -5.73 7.42 -11.37
C LEU A 109 -4.52 6.74 -10.74
N TYR A 110 -4.05 7.30 -9.64
CA TYR A 110 -2.98 6.74 -8.81
C TYR A 110 -3.49 6.57 -7.38
N VAL A 111 -3.22 5.42 -6.79
CA VAL A 111 -3.43 5.15 -5.37
C VAL A 111 -2.10 4.70 -4.78
N SER A 112 -1.52 5.55 -3.95
CA SER A 112 -0.26 5.28 -3.26
C SER A 112 -0.56 4.93 -1.80
N ALA A 113 -0.15 3.77 -1.35
CA ALA A 113 -0.33 3.31 0.01
C ALA A 113 0.99 2.88 0.63
N GLN A 114 1.21 3.24 1.88
CA GLN A 114 2.38 2.86 2.67
C GLN A 114 1.93 2.31 4.03
N ASP A 115 2.63 1.28 4.51
CA ASP A 115 2.50 0.76 5.86
C ASP A 115 3.57 1.34 6.81
N HIS A 116 3.46 1.00 8.10
CA HIS A 116 4.42 1.43 9.12
C HIS A 116 5.81 0.79 9.02
N GLU A 117 5.93 -0.33 8.33
CA GLU A 117 7.19 -1.08 8.19
C GLU A 117 7.94 -0.72 6.91
N GLY A 118 7.42 0.24 6.12
CA GLY A 118 8.03 0.76 4.90
C GLY A 118 7.64 0.00 3.63
N GLY A 119 6.66 -0.90 3.68
CA GLY A 119 6.05 -1.50 2.50
C GLY A 119 5.24 -0.46 1.73
N ASN A 120 5.40 -0.43 0.41
CA ASN A 120 4.73 0.54 -0.46
C ASN A 120 4.02 -0.15 -1.60
N THR A 121 2.84 0.35 -1.95
CA THR A 121 2.10 -0.05 -3.15
C THR A 121 1.68 1.19 -3.91
N LEU A 122 1.94 1.19 -5.22
CA LEU A 122 1.40 2.17 -6.16
C LEU A 122 0.49 1.43 -7.14
N PHE A 123 -0.80 1.67 -7.01
CA PHE A 123 -1.81 1.20 -7.97
C PHE A 123 -2.08 2.30 -9.01
N THR A 124 -2.24 1.91 -10.28
CA THR A 124 -2.57 2.84 -11.36
C THR A 124 -3.72 2.30 -12.18
N GLN A 125 -4.62 3.19 -12.62
CA GLN A 125 -5.79 2.85 -13.42
C GLN A 125 -6.06 3.93 -14.47
N SER A 126 -6.09 3.57 -15.74
CA SER A 126 -6.45 4.48 -16.83
C SER A 126 -7.95 4.48 -17.09
N PHE A 127 -8.48 5.61 -17.56
CA PHE A 127 -9.85 5.75 -18.07
C PHE A 127 -9.95 7.00 -18.95
N THR A 128 -11.10 7.22 -19.59
CA THR A 128 -11.28 8.34 -20.52
C THR A 128 -12.53 9.13 -20.18
N VAL A 129 -12.44 10.47 -20.33
CA VAL A 129 -13.58 11.41 -20.27
C VAL A 129 -13.76 12.00 -21.66
N GLN A 130 -14.99 11.95 -22.17
CA GLN A 130 -15.35 12.46 -23.49
C GLN A 130 -16.51 13.49 -23.38
N PRO A 131 -16.66 14.35 -24.39
CA PRO A 131 -17.78 15.33 -24.46
C PRO A 131 -19.14 14.69 -24.40
#